data_5913a5109fb074ccca228fa42a83849c
#
_entry.id   5913a5109fb074ccca228fa42a83849c
#
_cell.length_a   1.000
_cell.length_b   1.000
_cell.length_c   1.000
_cell.angle_alpha   90.00
_cell.angle_beta   90.00
_cell.angle_gamma   90.00
#
_symmetry.space_group_name_H-M   'P 1'
#
loop_
_entity.id
_entity.type
_entity.pdbx_description
1 polymer ?
#
loop_
_entity_poly.entity_id
_entity_poly.type
_entity_poly.pdbx_seq_one_letter_code
_entity_poly.pdbx_strand_id
1 'polypeptide(L)'
;QIIDEDKRGYKAIQIGYGKIKNSKISKAMKGYFVKKNTEPKKKLQEFRVSSLENYKEGNEFGLEIFKDIKFVDIKSRTIGKGFAGVMKRHNFRGLRATHGVSVSHRSHGSTGQRQDPGKVFKNKKMAGHMGDKLRTIQNIEIIKSDEENNLLYLKGSIPGSKNSEVLVKKSVKNIKKLTIPEKITELEKAKKIPDKKKK
;
A
#
# COMPACT_ATOMS: atom_id res chain seq x y z
N GLN A 1 14.38 -14.14 -9.35
CA GLN A 1 15.12 -15.14 -8.59
C GLN A 1 14.17 -15.91 -7.71
N ILE A 2 14.35 -17.22 -7.64
CA ILE A 2 13.68 -18.11 -6.70
C ILE A 2 14.58 -18.26 -5.46
N ILE A 3 13.99 -18.17 -4.28
CA ILE A 3 14.66 -18.31 -2.98
C ILE A 3 14.10 -19.55 -2.30
N ASP A 4 14.97 -20.53 -2.11
CA ASP A 4 14.63 -21.80 -1.47
C ASP A 4 14.94 -21.76 0.03
N GLU A 5 14.24 -22.63 0.76
CA GLU A 5 14.35 -22.74 2.21
C GLU A 5 15.76 -23.18 2.63
N ASP A 6 16.38 -24.10 1.86
CA ASP A 6 17.73 -24.62 2.15
C ASP A 6 18.82 -23.56 2.18
N LYS A 7 18.68 -22.50 1.33
CA LYS A 7 19.70 -21.44 1.21
C LYS A 7 19.48 -20.26 2.13
N ARG A 8 18.24 -19.92 2.44
CA ARG A 8 17.88 -18.70 3.20
C ARG A 8 16.90 -18.93 4.35
N GLY A 9 16.46 -20.17 4.60
CA GLY A 9 15.51 -20.49 5.66
C GLY A 9 14.06 -20.09 5.38
N TYR A 10 13.72 -19.72 4.14
CA TYR A 10 12.33 -19.42 3.74
C TYR A 10 12.15 -19.51 2.23
N LYS A 11 10.90 -19.77 1.81
CA LYS A 11 10.50 -19.81 0.39
C LYS A 11 10.01 -18.44 -0.05
N ALA A 12 10.61 -17.88 -1.10
CA ALA A 12 10.21 -16.59 -1.66
C ALA A 12 10.56 -16.48 -3.15
N ILE A 13 9.87 -15.57 -3.82
CA ILE A 13 10.24 -15.11 -5.17
C ILE A 13 10.69 -13.65 -5.09
N GLN A 14 11.80 -13.35 -5.75
CA GLN A 14 12.27 -11.97 -5.90
C GLN A 14 11.89 -11.46 -7.27
N ILE A 15 11.08 -10.41 -7.31
CA ILE A 15 10.59 -9.77 -8.53
C ILE A 15 11.33 -8.46 -8.74
N GLY A 16 11.80 -8.24 -9.98
CA GLY A 16 12.42 -7.00 -10.43
C GLY A 16 11.42 -6.13 -11.16
N TYR A 17 11.40 -4.82 -10.85
CA TYR A 17 10.52 -3.85 -11.49
C TYR A 17 11.27 -2.60 -11.97
N GLY A 18 10.81 -2.06 -13.10
CA GLY A 18 11.29 -0.82 -13.71
C GLY A 18 12.67 -0.94 -14.38
N LYS A 19 12.82 -0.31 -15.51
CA LYS A 19 14.10 -0.25 -16.25
C LYS A 19 15.01 0.80 -15.63
N ILE A 20 16.31 0.54 -15.63
CA ILE A 20 17.34 1.49 -15.18
C ILE A 20 18.49 1.49 -16.18
N LYS A 21 19.05 2.67 -16.44
CA LYS A 21 20.23 2.81 -17.31
C LYS A 21 21.47 2.19 -16.64
N ASN A 22 22.28 1.45 -17.39
CA ASN A 22 23.50 0.79 -16.89
C ASN A 22 24.51 1.75 -16.23
N SER A 23 24.53 3.02 -16.64
CA SER A 23 25.38 4.06 -16.03
C SER A 23 24.98 4.41 -14.59
N LYS A 24 23.72 4.17 -14.20
CA LYS A 24 23.18 4.49 -12.86
C LYS A 24 23.23 3.31 -11.89
N ILE A 25 23.88 2.21 -12.26
CA ILE A 25 23.94 1.00 -11.46
C ILE A 25 25.35 0.84 -10.90
N SER A 26 25.44 0.50 -9.62
CA SER A 26 26.73 0.20 -8.98
C SER A 26 27.36 -1.07 -9.57
N LYS A 27 28.70 -1.19 -9.49
CA LYS A 27 29.45 -2.35 -9.97
C LYS A 27 28.94 -3.67 -9.33
N ALA A 28 28.65 -3.65 -8.03
CA ALA A 28 28.12 -4.80 -7.30
C ALA A 28 26.76 -5.28 -7.86
N MET A 29 25.83 -4.34 -8.13
CA MET A 29 24.53 -4.70 -8.70
C MET A 29 24.64 -5.14 -10.16
N LYS A 30 25.59 -4.60 -10.94
CA LYS A 30 25.85 -5.13 -12.29
C LYS A 30 26.26 -6.59 -12.24
N GLY A 31 27.22 -6.94 -11.36
CA GLY A 31 27.65 -8.33 -11.15
C GLY A 31 26.49 -9.24 -10.72
N TYR A 32 25.62 -8.74 -9.85
CA TYR A 32 24.42 -9.47 -9.43
C TYR A 32 23.49 -9.82 -10.59
N PHE A 33 23.15 -8.84 -11.45
CA PHE A 33 22.27 -9.08 -12.59
C PHE A 33 22.90 -9.95 -13.68
N VAL A 34 24.22 -9.79 -13.93
CA VAL A 34 24.98 -10.67 -14.84
C VAL A 34 24.95 -12.12 -14.37
N LYS A 35 25.20 -12.37 -13.07
CA LYS A 35 25.12 -13.72 -12.47
C LYS A 35 23.74 -14.35 -12.64
N LYS A 36 22.68 -13.54 -12.75
CA LYS A 36 21.30 -14.00 -12.90
C LYS A 36 20.79 -14.00 -14.35
N ASN A 37 21.64 -13.63 -15.30
CA ASN A 37 21.29 -13.50 -16.73
C ASN A 37 20.04 -12.67 -16.96
N THR A 38 19.89 -11.57 -16.20
CA THR A 38 18.71 -10.69 -16.27
C THR A 38 19.11 -9.25 -16.51
N GLU A 39 18.23 -8.51 -17.20
CA GLU A 39 18.38 -7.08 -17.35
C GLU A 39 18.32 -6.36 -15.99
N PRO A 40 19.09 -5.28 -15.82
CA PRO A 40 19.05 -4.48 -14.62
C PRO A 40 17.68 -3.88 -14.37
N LYS A 41 17.14 -4.09 -13.18
CA LYS A 41 15.86 -3.55 -12.72
C LYS A 41 16.08 -2.49 -11.65
N LYS A 42 15.20 -1.48 -11.63
CA LYS A 42 15.29 -0.33 -10.71
C LYS A 42 15.06 -0.74 -9.25
N LYS A 43 14.12 -1.65 -9.03
CA LYS A 43 13.79 -2.17 -7.71
C LYS A 43 13.64 -3.68 -7.73
N LEU A 44 14.07 -4.28 -6.63
CA LEU A 44 13.90 -5.69 -6.32
C LEU A 44 13.04 -5.81 -5.07
N GLN A 45 12.04 -6.67 -5.11
CA GLN A 45 11.16 -6.93 -3.98
C GLN A 45 10.95 -8.43 -3.82
N GLU A 46 11.02 -8.91 -2.58
CA GLU A 46 10.79 -10.31 -2.25
C GLU A 46 9.35 -10.52 -1.80
N PHE A 47 8.77 -11.62 -2.24
CA PHE A 47 7.44 -12.07 -1.87
C PHE A 47 7.52 -13.49 -1.35
N ARG A 48 7.13 -13.71 -0.11
CA ARG A 48 7.01 -15.05 0.45
C ARG A 48 5.86 -15.79 -0.22
N VAL A 49 6.10 -17.03 -0.59
CA VAL A 49 5.15 -17.94 -1.24
C VAL A 49 5.13 -19.27 -0.53
N SER A 50 4.00 -19.97 -0.59
CA SER A 50 3.85 -21.30 0.03
C SER A 50 4.50 -22.40 -0.81
N SER A 51 4.45 -22.30 -2.15
CA SER A 51 5.06 -23.25 -3.09
C SER A 51 5.83 -22.52 -4.18
N LEU A 52 6.88 -23.17 -4.71
CA LEU A 52 7.75 -22.60 -5.74
C LEU A 52 7.54 -23.25 -7.12
N GLU A 53 6.75 -24.31 -7.20
CA GLU A 53 6.61 -25.17 -8.39
C GLU A 53 6.13 -24.43 -9.64
N ASN A 54 5.29 -23.40 -9.44
CA ASN A 54 4.68 -22.62 -10.53
C ASN A 54 5.57 -21.48 -11.05
N TYR A 55 6.76 -21.30 -10.46
CA TYR A 55 7.62 -20.16 -10.78
C TYR A 55 8.93 -20.63 -11.42
N LYS A 56 9.34 -19.95 -12.48
CA LYS A 56 10.64 -20.17 -13.14
C LYS A 56 11.43 -18.86 -13.14
N GLU A 57 12.76 -18.96 -13.00
CA GLU A 57 13.63 -17.79 -13.12
C GLU A 57 13.54 -17.22 -14.55
N GLY A 58 13.45 -15.90 -14.64
CA GLY A 58 13.29 -15.18 -15.92
C GLY A 58 11.85 -14.96 -16.39
N ASN A 59 10.84 -15.55 -15.74
CA ASN A 59 9.44 -15.30 -16.10
C ASN A 59 9.05 -13.84 -15.84
N GLU A 60 8.28 -13.26 -16.75
CA GLU A 60 7.64 -11.97 -16.57
C GLU A 60 6.18 -12.17 -16.13
N PHE A 61 5.75 -11.32 -15.20
CA PHE A 61 4.38 -11.34 -14.69
C PHE A 61 3.66 -10.07 -15.10
N GLY A 62 2.54 -10.21 -15.77
CA GLY A 62 1.64 -9.12 -16.13
C GLY A 62 0.43 -9.02 -15.21
N LEU A 63 -0.61 -8.34 -15.67
CA LEU A 63 -1.88 -8.20 -14.96
C LEU A 63 -2.71 -9.50 -14.91
N GLU A 64 -2.32 -10.52 -15.66
CA GLU A 64 -2.98 -11.82 -15.71
C GLU A 64 -3.20 -12.43 -14.32
N ILE A 65 -2.26 -12.18 -13.38
CA ILE A 65 -2.33 -12.64 -11.99
C ILE A 65 -3.58 -12.12 -11.27
N PHE A 66 -4.11 -10.97 -11.69
CA PHE A 66 -5.26 -10.31 -11.05
C PHE A 66 -6.59 -10.59 -11.74
N LYS A 67 -6.65 -11.40 -12.80
CA LYS A 67 -7.84 -11.66 -13.62
C LYS A 67 -9.03 -12.17 -12.81
N ASP A 68 -8.78 -13.11 -11.88
CA ASP A 68 -9.82 -13.72 -11.05
C ASP A 68 -9.93 -13.11 -9.66
N ILE A 69 -9.18 -12.02 -9.41
CA ILE A 69 -9.11 -11.41 -8.08
C ILE A 69 -10.06 -10.21 -8.02
N LYS A 70 -11.02 -10.25 -7.11
CA LYS A 70 -12.01 -9.17 -6.91
C LYS A 70 -11.50 -8.06 -5.99
N PHE A 71 -10.71 -8.41 -4.97
CA PHE A 71 -10.22 -7.48 -3.96
C PHE A 71 -8.72 -7.61 -3.77
N VAL A 72 -8.07 -6.47 -3.61
CA VAL A 72 -6.62 -6.38 -3.41
C VAL A 72 -6.26 -5.54 -2.19
N ASP A 73 -5.10 -5.84 -1.61
CA ASP A 73 -4.46 -5.05 -0.58
C ASP A 73 -3.31 -4.26 -1.21
N ILE A 74 -3.29 -2.95 -0.99
CA ILE A 74 -2.31 -2.06 -1.57
C ILE A 74 -1.42 -1.47 -0.48
N LYS A 75 -0.12 -1.66 -0.63
CA LYS A 75 0.89 -1.14 0.27
C LYS A 75 1.76 -0.13 -0.46
N SER A 76 1.84 1.09 0.07
CA SER A 76 2.68 2.15 -0.47
C SER A 76 3.14 3.12 0.61
N ARG A 77 4.06 4.00 0.25
CA ARG A 77 4.57 5.05 1.11
C ARG A 77 3.69 6.29 0.99
N THR A 78 3.17 6.79 2.11
CA THR A 78 2.32 7.98 2.13
C THR A 78 3.10 9.24 1.79
N ILE A 79 2.41 10.27 1.32
CA ILE A 79 3.01 11.58 1.07
C ILE A 79 3.63 12.11 2.37
N GLY A 80 4.89 12.53 2.32
CA GLY A 80 5.58 13.18 3.43
C GLY A 80 5.01 14.57 3.70
N LYS A 81 4.84 14.91 4.97
CA LYS A 81 4.39 16.24 5.43
C LYS A 81 5.41 16.93 6.32
N GLY A 82 6.64 16.37 6.39
CA GLY A 82 7.73 16.90 7.21
C GLY A 82 7.45 16.87 8.70
N PHE A 83 8.11 17.74 9.46
CA PHE A 83 7.82 17.94 10.87
C PHE A 83 6.48 18.65 11.03
N ALA A 84 5.58 18.09 11.81
CA ALA A 84 4.24 18.62 12.03
C ALA A 84 3.96 18.81 13.50
N GLY A 85 3.39 19.97 13.83
CA GLY A 85 2.90 20.26 15.16
C GLY A 85 1.76 19.35 15.59
N VAL A 86 1.45 19.32 16.86
CA VAL A 86 0.46 18.42 17.46
C VAL A 86 -0.96 18.63 16.92
N MET A 87 -1.31 19.86 16.55
CA MET A 87 -2.61 20.14 15.94
C MET A 87 -2.77 19.41 14.61
N LYS A 88 -1.77 19.51 13.71
CA LYS A 88 -1.79 18.85 12.41
C LYS A 88 -1.61 17.35 12.52
N ARG A 89 -0.72 16.89 13.42
CA ARG A 89 -0.32 15.48 13.53
C ARG A 89 -1.34 14.63 14.27
N HIS A 90 -1.98 15.20 15.30
CA HIS A 90 -2.84 14.48 16.25
C HIS A 90 -4.21 15.11 16.46
N ASN A 91 -4.55 16.16 15.72
CA ASN A 91 -5.82 16.91 15.83
C ASN A 91 -6.07 17.52 17.21
N PHE A 92 -5.03 18.02 17.85
CA PHE A 92 -5.18 18.76 19.10
C PHE A 92 -5.87 20.10 18.84
N ARG A 93 -6.70 20.56 19.79
CA ARG A 93 -7.42 21.84 19.68
C ARG A 93 -6.50 23.07 19.72
N GLY A 94 -5.36 22.98 20.42
CA GLY A 94 -4.55 24.13 20.79
C GLY A 94 -5.16 24.88 21.96
N LEU A 95 -4.66 26.11 22.22
CA LEU A 95 -5.17 27.02 23.24
C LEU A 95 -6.15 28.02 22.63
N ARG A 96 -6.81 28.82 23.51
CA ARG A 96 -7.76 29.86 23.08
C ARG A 96 -7.06 30.90 22.19
N ALA A 97 -7.80 31.53 21.29
CA ALA A 97 -7.31 32.61 20.44
C ALA A 97 -7.34 33.99 21.16
N THR A 98 -8.13 34.08 22.23
CA THR A 98 -8.35 35.30 23.06
C THR A 98 -8.18 35.00 24.54
N HIS A 99 -8.66 35.89 25.40
CA HIS A 99 -8.58 35.75 26.88
C HIS A 99 -7.14 35.65 27.40
N GLY A 100 -6.28 36.56 26.96
CA GLY A 100 -4.91 36.72 27.50
C GLY A 100 -3.90 35.71 27.01
N VAL A 101 -4.30 34.77 26.09
CA VAL A 101 -3.35 33.85 25.45
C VAL A 101 -2.55 34.62 24.42
N SER A 102 -1.22 34.65 24.57
CA SER A 102 -0.30 35.27 23.62
C SER A 102 0.20 34.28 22.60
N VAL A 103 1.48 34.01 22.47
CA VAL A 103 2.12 33.22 21.41
C VAL A 103 1.83 31.73 21.43
N SER A 104 1.14 31.20 22.42
CA SER A 104 1.00 29.75 22.65
C SER A 104 -0.24 29.10 22.01
N HIS A 105 -0.91 29.79 21.07
CA HIS A 105 -2.18 29.31 20.46
C HIS A 105 -2.12 27.93 19.90
N ARG A 106 -0.98 27.50 19.37
CA ARG A 106 -0.81 26.21 18.69
C ARG A 106 0.00 25.17 19.51
N SER A 107 0.23 25.45 20.79
CA SER A 107 0.95 24.53 21.66
C SER A 107 0.12 23.28 22.00
N HIS A 108 0.78 22.22 22.46
CA HIS A 108 0.12 20.97 22.78
C HIS A 108 -0.48 20.88 24.18
N GLY A 109 -0.25 21.90 25.01
CA GLY A 109 -0.71 21.93 26.41
C GLY A 109 0.19 21.09 27.34
N SER A 110 -0.36 20.60 28.43
CA SER A 110 0.40 19.83 29.43
C SER A 110 0.94 18.52 28.85
N THR A 111 2.17 18.18 29.21
CA THR A 111 2.83 16.93 28.85
C THR A 111 2.70 15.84 29.91
N GLY A 112 2.28 16.19 31.13
CA GLY A 112 2.12 15.25 32.25
C GLY A 112 1.80 15.94 33.56
N GLN A 113 1.76 15.15 34.62
CA GLN A 113 1.60 15.63 36.00
C GLN A 113 2.94 16.14 36.54
N ARG A 114 2.90 16.75 37.71
CA ARG A 114 4.04 17.40 38.37
C ARG A 114 5.09 16.38 38.85
N GLN A 115 5.39 16.32 40.15
CA GLN A 115 6.38 15.43 40.75
C GLN A 115 5.93 13.97 40.80
N ASP A 116 4.64 13.70 40.83
CA ASP A 116 4.06 12.37 40.75
C ASP A 116 3.20 12.25 39.52
N PRO A 117 3.65 11.47 38.50
CA PRO A 117 4.73 10.45 38.41
C PRO A 117 6.11 11.02 38.04
N GLY A 118 6.30 12.35 37.90
CA GLY A 118 7.59 12.98 37.58
C GLY A 118 8.18 12.63 36.22
N LYS A 119 7.38 12.08 35.30
CA LYS A 119 7.80 11.63 33.97
C LYS A 119 6.71 11.86 32.91
N VAL A 120 7.11 11.95 31.67
CA VAL A 120 6.19 11.90 30.53
C VAL A 120 5.94 10.44 30.17
N PHE A 121 4.67 10.04 30.13
CA PHE A 121 4.30 8.67 29.79
C PHE A 121 4.70 8.29 28.37
N LYS A 122 5.05 7.02 28.17
CA LYS A 122 5.29 6.47 26.83
C LYS A 122 4.04 6.67 25.96
N ASN A 123 4.24 6.84 24.65
CA ASN A 123 3.17 7.08 23.68
C ASN A 123 2.41 8.42 23.83
N LYS A 124 2.88 9.36 24.67
CA LYS A 124 2.33 10.72 24.70
C LYS A 124 2.42 11.34 23.31
N LYS A 125 1.29 11.83 22.79
CA LYS A 125 1.20 12.44 21.47
C LYS A 125 1.92 13.80 21.48
N MET A 126 2.96 13.92 20.65
CA MET A 126 3.79 15.12 20.51
C MET A 126 4.01 15.47 19.05
N ALA A 127 4.54 16.66 18.78
CA ALA A 127 4.99 17.07 17.47
C ALA A 127 6.07 16.11 16.94
N GLY A 128 6.22 16.01 15.63
CA GLY A 128 7.22 15.18 15.01
C GLY A 128 6.92 14.88 13.55
N HIS A 129 7.70 14.01 12.96
CA HIS A 129 7.58 13.65 11.55
C HIS A 129 6.20 13.06 11.23
N MET A 130 5.57 13.58 10.17
CA MET A 130 4.26 13.13 9.68
C MET A 130 4.35 12.72 8.22
N GLY A 131 3.66 11.65 7.88
CA GLY A 131 3.71 11.08 6.53
C GLY A 131 4.98 10.30 6.25
N ASP A 132 5.27 10.05 4.96
CA ASP A 132 6.41 9.25 4.48
C ASP A 132 6.57 7.90 5.20
N LYS A 133 5.43 7.29 5.55
CA LYS A 133 5.34 6.00 6.21
C LYS A 133 4.68 4.97 5.30
N LEU A 134 5.17 3.76 5.40
CA LEU A 134 4.57 2.63 4.70
C LEU A 134 3.19 2.33 5.31
N ARG A 135 2.15 2.34 4.47
CA ARG A 135 0.78 2.05 4.87
C ARG A 135 0.16 1.06 3.90
N THR A 136 -0.70 0.21 4.44
CA THR A 136 -1.49 -0.74 3.65
C THR A 136 -2.95 -0.37 3.74
N ILE A 137 -3.59 -0.23 2.58
CA ILE A 137 -5.05 -0.14 2.48
C ILE A 137 -5.52 -1.51 2.04
N GLN A 138 -6.43 -2.08 2.81
CA GLN A 138 -6.94 -3.42 2.59
C GLN A 138 -8.27 -3.39 1.84
N ASN A 139 -8.53 -4.47 1.10
CA ASN A 139 -9.84 -4.75 0.51
C ASN A 139 -10.30 -3.70 -0.51
N ILE A 140 -9.40 -3.23 -1.35
CA ILE A 140 -9.75 -2.35 -2.47
C ILE A 140 -10.32 -3.20 -3.59
N GLU A 141 -11.46 -2.81 -4.10
CA GLU A 141 -12.16 -3.47 -5.20
C GLU A 141 -11.48 -3.18 -6.53
N ILE A 142 -11.27 -4.21 -7.36
CA ILE A 142 -10.85 -4.08 -8.75
C ILE A 142 -12.11 -3.82 -9.58
N ILE A 143 -12.14 -2.71 -10.32
CA ILE A 143 -13.25 -2.35 -11.21
C ILE A 143 -13.03 -3.01 -12.58
N LYS A 144 -11.83 -2.86 -13.13
CA LYS A 144 -11.43 -3.36 -14.43
C LYS A 144 -9.93 -3.61 -14.49
N SER A 145 -9.50 -4.63 -15.20
CA SER A 145 -8.13 -4.85 -15.65
C SER A 145 -8.06 -4.70 -17.17
N ASP A 146 -7.09 -3.95 -17.65
CA ASP A 146 -6.80 -3.76 -19.06
C ASP A 146 -5.42 -4.36 -19.34
N GLU A 147 -5.42 -5.53 -19.98
CA GLU A 147 -4.19 -6.29 -20.23
C GLU A 147 -3.34 -5.64 -21.33
N GLU A 148 -3.97 -5.01 -22.33
CA GLU A 148 -3.26 -4.40 -23.46
C GLU A 148 -2.40 -3.21 -23.00
N ASN A 149 -2.94 -2.37 -22.14
CA ASN A 149 -2.26 -1.19 -21.63
C ASN A 149 -1.56 -1.42 -20.27
N ASN A 150 -1.65 -2.62 -19.69
CA ASN A 150 -1.17 -2.96 -18.35
C ASN A 150 -1.73 -2.01 -17.26
N LEU A 151 -3.02 -1.70 -17.32
CA LEU A 151 -3.72 -0.81 -16.40
C LEU A 151 -4.68 -1.57 -15.48
N LEU A 152 -4.55 -1.33 -14.18
CA LEU A 152 -5.45 -1.86 -13.17
C LEU A 152 -6.29 -0.71 -12.56
N TYR A 153 -7.62 -0.76 -12.76
CA TYR A 153 -8.55 0.24 -12.26
C TYR A 153 -9.07 -0.18 -10.88
N LEU A 154 -8.81 0.65 -9.89
CA LEU A 154 -9.11 0.37 -8.49
C LEU A 154 -10.09 1.40 -7.93
N LYS A 155 -11.02 0.94 -7.10
CA LYS A 155 -11.99 1.80 -6.45
C LYS A 155 -11.46 2.34 -5.12
N GLY A 156 -11.09 3.60 -5.07
CA GLY A 156 -10.71 4.28 -3.84
C GLY A 156 -9.39 5.01 -3.93
N SER A 157 -8.93 5.49 -2.80
CA SER A 157 -7.65 6.21 -2.70
C SER A 157 -6.50 5.27 -2.45
N ILE A 158 -5.35 5.58 -3.03
CA ILE A 158 -4.09 4.86 -2.85
C ILE A 158 -3.12 5.78 -2.10
N PRO A 159 -2.38 5.30 -1.10
CA PRO A 159 -1.42 6.12 -0.38
C PRO A 159 -0.23 6.49 -1.28
N GLY A 160 0.24 7.72 -1.16
CA GLY A 160 1.40 8.22 -1.88
C GLY A 160 1.08 9.33 -2.87
N SER A 161 2.10 9.82 -3.55
CA SER A 161 1.99 10.81 -4.61
C SER A 161 1.64 10.17 -5.95
N LYS A 162 1.25 10.98 -6.93
CA LYS A 162 1.12 10.52 -8.32
C LYS A 162 2.45 9.92 -8.78
N ASN A 163 2.38 8.87 -9.58
CA ASN A 163 3.55 8.13 -10.11
C ASN A 163 4.43 7.47 -9.02
N SER A 164 3.89 7.31 -7.79
CA SER A 164 4.59 6.55 -6.75
C SER A 164 4.47 5.05 -7.01
N GLU A 165 5.44 4.31 -6.49
CA GLU A 165 5.44 2.86 -6.56
C GLU A 165 4.51 2.28 -5.52
N VAL A 166 3.70 1.33 -5.94
CA VAL A 166 2.73 0.64 -5.10
C VAL A 166 2.93 -0.88 -5.19
N LEU A 167 2.73 -1.55 -4.08
CA LEU A 167 2.72 -2.99 -3.98
C LEU A 167 1.29 -3.46 -3.90
N VAL A 168 0.87 -4.22 -4.90
CA VAL A 168 -0.48 -4.80 -4.97
C VAL A 168 -0.40 -6.28 -4.65
N LYS A 169 -1.24 -6.76 -3.75
CA LYS A 169 -1.36 -8.16 -3.36
C LYS A 169 -2.82 -8.57 -3.35
N LYS A 170 -3.12 -9.85 -3.55
CA LYS A 170 -4.44 -10.40 -3.28
C LYS A 170 -4.85 -10.09 -1.84
N SER A 171 -6.11 -9.71 -1.63
CA SER A 171 -6.64 -9.48 -0.29
C SER A 171 -6.49 -10.72 0.60
N VAL A 172 -5.98 -10.50 1.81
CA VAL A 172 -5.87 -11.56 2.82
C VAL A 172 -7.23 -11.87 3.46
N LYS A 173 -8.08 -10.85 3.57
CA LYS A 173 -9.41 -11.00 4.16
C LYS A 173 -10.40 -11.56 3.16
N ASN A 174 -11.14 -12.59 3.56
CA ASN A 174 -12.21 -13.15 2.76
C ASN A 174 -13.45 -12.23 2.83
N ILE A 175 -13.80 -11.59 1.72
CA ILE A 175 -14.90 -10.63 1.65
C ILE A 175 -16.06 -11.26 0.90
N LYS A 176 -17.21 -11.34 1.57
CA LYS A 176 -18.46 -11.82 0.98
C LYS A 176 -19.26 -10.73 0.25
N LYS A 177 -18.72 -9.51 0.16
CA LYS A 177 -19.39 -8.37 -0.47
C LYS A 177 -19.34 -8.48 -1.99
N LEU A 178 -20.47 -8.25 -2.64
CA LEU A 178 -20.56 -8.16 -4.09
C LEU A 178 -19.77 -6.97 -4.62
N THR A 179 -19.05 -7.18 -5.70
CA THR A 179 -18.34 -6.13 -6.43
C THR A 179 -19.31 -5.22 -7.20
N ILE A 180 -18.84 -4.06 -7.66
CA ILE A 180 -19.66 -3.16 -8.48
C ILE A 180 -20.14 -3.82 -9.77
N PRO A 181 -19.28 -4.52 -10.56
CA PRO A 181 -19.73 -5.23 -11.75
C PRO A 181 -20.80 -6.27 -11.45
N GLU A 182 -20.65 -7.04 -10.37
CA GLU A 182 -21.65 -8.03 -9.95
C GLU A 182 -22.98 -7.40 -9.59
N LYS A 183 -22.97 -6.27 -8.87
CA LYS A 183 -24.19 -5.54 -8.53
C LYS A 183 -24.90 -4.98 -9.75
N ILE A 184 -24.15 -4.48 -10.73
CA ILE A 184 -24.72 -4.00 -12.00
C ILE A 184 -25.38 -5.16 -12.73
N THR A 185 -24.72 -6.29 -12.83
CA THR A 185 -25.27 -7.51 -13.48
C THR A 185 -26.51 -8.04 -12.75
N GLU A 186 -26.55 -8.00 -11.42
CA GLU A 186 -27.75 -8.36 -10.66
C GLU A 186 -28.91 -7.40 -10.89
N LEU A 187 -28.64 -6.10 -10.92
CA LEU A 187 -29.64 -5.09 -11.21
C LEU A 187 -30.20 -5.21 -12.63
N GLU A 188 -29.36 -5.52 -13.60
CA GLU A 188 -29.77 -5.77 -14.99
C GLU A 188 -30.62 -7.05 -15.10
N LYS A 189 -30.25 -8.12 -14.40
CA LYS A 189 -31.04 -9.35 -14.31
C LYS A 189 -32.39 -9.09 -13.65
N ALA A 190 -32.44 -8.33 -12.56
CA ALA A 190 -33.69 -7.97 -11.87
C ALA A 190 -34.62 -7.15 -12.77
N LYS A 191 -34.10 -6.24 -13.61
CA LYS A 191 -34.88 -5.49 -14.58
C LYS A 191 -35.40 -6.29 -15.76
N LYS A 192 -34.75 -7.40 -16.10
CA LYS A 192 -35.14 -8.29 -17.18
C LYS A 192 -36.21 -9.34 -16.79
N ILE A 193 -36.54 -9.46 -15.49
CA ILE A 193 -37.63 -10.31 -15.02
C ILE A 193 -38.93 -9.50 -15.18
N PRO A 194 -39.78 -9.77 -16.19
CA PRO A 194 -41.05 -9.07 -16.32
C PRO A 194 -41.96 -9.46 -15.17
N ASP A 195 -42.67 -8.47 -14.62
CA ASP A 195 -43.70 -8.60 -13.59
C ASP A 195 -44.77 -9.66 -13.99
N LYS A 196 -44.50 -10.94 -13.69
CA LYS A 196 -45.48 -12.02 -13.83
C LYS A 196 -46.33 -12.20 -12.57
N LYS A 197 -46.66 -11.12 -11.87
CA LYS A 197 -47.58 -11.17 -10.76
C LYS A 197 -48.48 -9.93 -10.74
N LYS A 198 -49.35 -9.79 -11.74
CA LYS A 198 -50.64 -9.12 -11.60
C LYS A 198 -51.63 -9.90 -12.46
N LYS A 199 -52.18 -10.94 -11.90
CA LYS A 199 -53.51 -11.45 -12.17
C LYS A 199 -54.11 -11.90 -10.87
#